data_5b64c8122ef34e312dd59bf82a496e3d
#
_entry.id   5b64c8122ef34e312dd59bf82a496e3d
#
_cell.length_a   1.000
_cell.length_b   1.000
_cell.length_c   1.000
_cell.angle_alpha   90.00
_cell.angle_beta   90.00
_cell.angle_gamma   90.00
#
_symmetry.space_group_name_H-M   'P 1'
#
loop_
_entity.id
_entity.type
_entity.pdbx_description
1 polymer ?
#
loop_
_entity_poly.entity_id
_entity_poly.type
_entity_poly.pdbx_seq_one_letter_code
_entity_poly.pdbx_strand_id
1 'polypeptide(L)'
;MKPGSVKLLVAMIIGMGLALPVHAQFWSRDPAALPTPTAFVTNLELGDLDQAKAWLDAGLAPDFMGSRIGSGLMIGAWEGNIDMMRLFISRGADINRMNGNGETAIILAAWRGQLEAVKWLVDRGARINAPPRQWSPLHYAVFAGQREVADYLMEQGADINALSTNGSSVLMMAIYEGREELARLLIEKGAERGFRNDWGDGALEWAMRYNQLGIARMITNPEEFNIAISQPKESWGEPTRSLRTSKELEELLEMREKLVARGESTAAIDKRINVERIRVMRSEIDRPATPARAATMEITASRKAPKEQSAKMIYDDKGKEKDKEKDKADSRKKPATGTPAKAKAKTD
;
A
#
# COMPACT_ATOMS: atom_id res chain seq x y z
N MET A 1 -54.10 71.08 -31.47
CA MET A 1 -54.03 70.59 -32.90
C MET A 1 -53.18 69.30 -32.94
N LYS A 2 -53.90 68.28 -33.14
CA LYS A 2 -53.61 67.10 -33.97
C LYS A 2 -52.43 66.15 -33.64
N PRO A 3 -52.57 64.96 -34.12
CA PRO A 3 -52.88 63.74 -33.29
C PRO A 3 -51.88 62.67 -33.53
N GLY A 4 -52.01 61.65 -32.73
CA GLY A 4 -52.04 60.25 -33.21
C GLY A 4 -50.72 59.64 -33.57
N SER A 5 -50.45 58.59 -32.94
CA SER A 5 -50.45 57.31 -33.57
C SER A 5 -50.32 56.21 -32.55
N VAL A 6 -51.42 55.58 -32.37
CA VAL A 6 -51.60 54.24 -31.86
C VAL A 6 -51.03 53.25 -32.85
N LYS A 7 -50.58 52.11 -32.32
CA LYS A 7 -50.27 50.83 -32.99
C LYS A 7 -48.78 50.63 -33.25
N LEU A 8 -48.12 49.74 -32.54
CA LEU A 8 -48.20 48.34 -32.85
C LEU A 8 -47.77 47.48 -31.63
N LEU A 9 -48.76 46.96 -30.99
CA LEU A 9 -48.59 45.79 -30.14
C LEU A 9 -48.56 44.61 -31.09
N VAL A 10 -47.38 44.11 -31.43
CA VAL A 10 -47.24 42.80 -32.06
C VAL A 10 -46.59 41.87 -31.06
N ALA A 11 -47.40 40.97 -30.60
CA ALA A 11 -47.01 39.83 -29.85
C ALA A 11 -45.85 39.08 -30.53
N MET A 12 -44.70 39.05 -29.89
CA MET A 12 -43.70 38.00 -30.09
C MET A 12 -43.65 37.14 -28.84
N ILE A 13 -44.70 36.37 -28.64
CA ILE A 13 -44.67 35.15 -27.84
C ILE A 13 -44.26 34.07 -28.82
N ILE A 14 -42.96 33.84 -29.02
CA ILE A 14 -42.46 32.63 -29.59
C ILE A 14 -41.09 32.37 -28.92
N GLY A 15 -41.04 31.32 -28.10
CA GLY A 15 -39.82 30.56 -27.85
C GLY A 15 -38.83 31.04 -26.82
N MET A 16 -39.26 31.44 -25.62
CA MET A 16 -38.40 31.25 -24.48
C MET A 16 -38.56 29.82 -23.99
N GLY A 17 -37.88 28.92 -24.67
CA GLY A 17 -37.50 27.64 -24.08
C GLY A 17 -36.74 27.95 -22.80
N LEU A 18 -37.32 27.58 -21.70
CA LEU A 18 -36.66 27.58 -20.37
C LEU A 18 -35.45 26.66 -20.44
N ALA A 19 -34.33 27.14 -21.00
CA ALA A 19 -33.03 26.65 -20.68
C ALA A 19 -32.75 27.20 -19.27
N LEU A 20 -33.23 26.49 -18.27
CA LEU A 20 -32.71 26.68 -16.91
C LEU A 20 -31.19 26.52 -17.00
N PRO A 21 -30.42 27.53 -16.57
CA PRO A 21 -28.99 27.40 -16.61
C PRO A 21 -28.59 26.17 -15.79
N VAL A 22 -27.84 25.28 -16.41
CA VAL A 22 -27.28 24.09 -15.77
C VAL A 22 -26.53 24.42 -14.46
N HIS A 23 -26.21 25.67 -14.25
CA HIS A 23 -25.63 26.21 -13.01
C HIS A 23 -26.60 26.31 -11.83
N ALA A 24 -27.93 26.32 -12.06
CA ALA A 24 -28.90 26.44 -10.97
C ALA A 24 -29.14 25.12 -10.24
N GLN A 25 -28.77 23.98 -10.80
CA GLN A 25 -28.90 22.69 -10.14
C GLN A 25 -27.77 22.37 -9.14
N PHE A 26 -26.71 23.17 -9.16
CA PHE A 26 -25.60 22.99 -8.21
C PHE A 26 -25.84 23.65 -6.84
N TRP A 27 -26.81 24.58 -6.73
CA TRP A 27 -26.99 25.43 -5.55
C TRP A 27 -28.26 25.14 -4.74
N SER A 28 -29.06 24.16 -5.14
CA SER A 28 -30.25 23.75 -4.38
C SER A 28 -30.07 22.36 -3.75
N ARG A 29 -28.89 22.08 -3.19
CA ARG A 29 -28.76 20.95 -2.29
C ARG A 29 -29.25 21.39 -0.92
N ASP A 30 -30.25 20.70 -0.42
CA ASP A 30 -30.59 20.76 0.99
C ASP A 30 -29.28 20.51 1.78
N PRO A 31 -28.76 21.50 2.53
CA PRO A 31 -27.52 21.34 3.26
C PRO A 31 -27.58 20.19 4.28
N ALA A 32 -28.77 19.74 4.62
CA ALA A 32 -29.02 18.62 5.52
C ALA A 32 -29.06 17.25 4.80
N ALA A 33 -29.06 17.21 3.45
CA ALA A 33 -29.03 15.93 2.74
C ALA A 33 -27.68 15.24 2.92
N LEU A 34 -27.71 13.97 3.38
CA LEU A 34 -26.49 13.18 3.56
C LEU A 34 -25.74 13.01 2.25
N PRO A 35 -24.40 13.09 2.25
CA PRO A 35 -23.61 13.04 1.03
C PRO A 35 -23.53 11.65 0.44
N THR A 36 -23.35 11.58 -0.88
CA THR A 36 -22.80 10.37 -1.51
C THR A 36 -21.30 10.24 -1.14
N PRO A 37 -20.72 9.03 -1.17
CA PRO A 37 -19.30 8.85 -0.88
C PRO A 37 -18.37 9.75 -1.72
N THR A 38 -18.69 9.98 -2.98
CA THR A 38 -17.90 10.87 -3.86
C THR A 38 -18.06 12.33 -3.47
N ALA A 39 -19.30 12.80 -3.24
CA ALA A 39 -19.55 14.17 -2.82
C ALA A 39 -18.88 14.48 -1.48
N PHE A 40 -18.88 13.53 -0.54
CA PHE A 40 -18.19 13.63 0.74
C PHE A 40 -16.70 13.89 0.55
N VAL A 41 -16.00 13.04 -0.21
CA VAL A 41 -14.56 13.21 -0.47
C VAL A 41 -14.27 14.53 -1.15
N THR A 42 -15.01 14.87 -2.21
CA THR A 42 -14.78 16.13 -2.97
C THR A 42 -14.90 17.36 -2.10
N ASN A 43 -15.93 17.44 -1.26
CA ASN A 43 -16.10 18.60 -0.37
C ASN A 43 -15.00 18.67 0.69
N LEU A 44 -14.59 17.55 1.27
CA LEU A 44 -13.54 17.54 2.27
C LEU A 44 -12.16 17.85 1.67
N GLU A 45 -11.86 17.36 0.47
CA GLU A 45 -10.63 17.74 -0.26
C GLU A 45 -10.58 19.23 -0.60
N LEU A 46 -11.74 19.88 -0.76
CA LEU A 46 -11.86 21.35 -0.91
C LEU A 46 -11.74 22.09 0.43
N GLY A 47 -11.73 21.37 1.56
CA GLY A 47 -11.61 21.95 2.89
C GLY A 47 -12.91 22.57 3.43
N ASP A 48 -14.07 22.21 2.88
CA ASP A 48 -15.36 22.73 3.31
C ASP A 48 -15.80 22.12 4.65
N LEU A 49 -15.30 22.71 5.74
CA LEU A 49 -15.62 22.29 7.10
C LEU A 49 -17.05 22.61 7.52
N ASP A 50 -17.65 23.67 6.97
CA ASP A 50 -19.03 24.05 7.29
C ASP A 50 -19.99 23.00 6.75
N GLN A 51 -19.78 22.53 5.53
CA GLN A 51 -20.56 21.45 4.95
C GLN A 51 -20.33 20.12 5.70
N ALA A 52 -19.07 19.81 6.06
CA ALA A 52 -18.76 18.63 6.86
C ALA A 52 -19.50 18.64 8.20
N LYS A 53 -19.51 19.81 8.87
CA LYS A 53 -20.23 20.00 10.12
C LYS A 53 -21.72 19.84 9.94
N ALA A 54 -22.30 20.43 8.90
CA ALA A 54 -23.73 20.30 8.59
C ALA A 54 -24.15 18.82 8.40
N TRP A 55 -23.35 18.04 7.70
CA TRP A 55 -23.61 16.60 7.54
C TRP A 55 -23.55 15.83 8.86
N LEU A 56 -22.53 16.11 9.69
CA LEU A 56 -22.40 15.47 11.00
C LEU A 56 -23.56 15.86 11.92
N ASP A 57 -24.02 17.13 11.88
CA ASP A 57 -25.18 17.61 12.62
C ASP A 57 -26.49 16.99 12.12
N ALA A 58 -26.57 16.65 10.83
CA ALA A 58 -27.68 15.92 10.22
C ALA A 58 -27.64 14.39 10.47
N GLY A 59 -26.65 13.90 11.24
CA GLY A 59 -26.57 12.49 11.63
C GLY A 59 -25.67 11.64 10.76
N LEU A 60 -24.78 12.22 9.94
CA LEU A 60 -23.74 11.46 9.25
C LEU A 60 -22.84 10.78 10.29
N ALA A 61 -22.62 9.48 10.13
CA ALA A 61 -21.69 8.76 11.00
C ALA A 61 -20.27 9.37 10.91
N PRO A 62 -19.60 9.65 12.04
CA PRO A 62 -18.23 10.23 12.02
C PRO A 62 -17.22 9.40 11.23
N ASP A 63 -17.43 8.07 11.18
CA ASP A 63 -16.60 7.12 10.43
C ASP A 63 -17.17 6.79 9.05
N PHE A 64 -18.05 7.66 8.50
CA PHE A 64 -18.54 7.48 7.14
C PHE A 64 -17.39 7.41 6.14
N MET A 65 -17.40 6.37 5.31
CA MET A 65 -16.33 6.10 4.33
C MET A 65 -16.66 6.73 2.98
N GLY A 66 -15.77 7.63 2.56
CA GLY A 66 -15.78 8.16 1.20
C GLY A 66 -15.23 7.16 0.17
N SER A 67 -15.26 7.55 -1.10
CA SER A 67 -15.00 6.66 -2.24
C SER A 67 -13.53 6.31 -2.48
N ARG A 68 -12.57 7.03 -1.90
CA ARG A 68 -11.13 6.86 -2.20
C ARG A 68 -10.26 6.72 -0.96
N ILE A 69 -10.10 7.79 -0.21
CA ILE A 69 -9.17 7.84 0.93
C ILE A 69 -9.77 7.15 2.16
N GLY A 70 -11.04 7.37 2.42
CA GLY A 70 -11.71 6.79 3.58
C GLY A 70 -12.57 7.79 4.33
N SER A 71 -12.46 7.82 5.67
CA SER A 71 -13.26 8.69 6.54
C SER A 71 -12.79 10.15 6.50
N GLY A 72 -13.60 11.06 7.06
CA GLY A 72 -13.21 12.47 7.15
C GLY A 72 -11.96 12.71 7.98
N LEU A 73 -11.72 11.92 9.04
CA LEU A 73 -10.47 11.93 9.77
C LEU A 73 -9.27 11.56 8.88
N MET A 74 -9.44 10.56 8.04
CA MET A 74 -8.40 10.09 7.11
C MET A 74 -8.10 11.13 6.03
N ILE A 75 -9.13 11.79 5.50
CA ILE A 75 -8.97 12.88 4.53
C ILE A 75 -8.25 14.07 5.18
N GLY A 76 -8.66 14.46 6.40
CA GLY A 76 -7.97 15.49 7.16
C GLY A 76 -6.49 15.17 7.42
N ALA A 77 -6.18 13.92 7.76
CA ALA A 77 -4.82 13.46 7.98
C ALA A 77 -3.99 13.47 6.68
N TRP A 78 -4.58 13.04 5.58
CA TRP A 78 -3.96 13.08 4.25
C TRP A 78 -3.62 14.50 3.79
N GLU A 79 -4.53 15.48 4.03
CA GLU A 79 -4.33 16.87 3.66
C GLU A 79 -3.55 17.67 4.73
N GLY A 80 -3.31 17.10 5.91
CA GLY A 80 -2.68 17.79 7.05
C GLY A 80 -3.63 18.82 7.70
N ASN A 81 -4.93 18.70 7.48
CA ASN A 81 -5.94 19.63 8.00
C ASN A 81 -6.33 19.25 9.43
N ILE A 82 -5.67 19.88 10.40
CA ILE A 82 -5.88 19.63 11.83
C ILE A 82 -7.32 19.99 12.27
N ASP A 83 -7.92 21.02 11.70
CA ASP A 83 -9.28 21.44 12.07
C ASP A 83 -10.32 20.44 11.61
N MET A 84 -10.14 19.87 10.43
CA MET A 84 -10.94 18.73 9.94
C MET A 84 -10.79 17.53 10.86
N MET A 85 -9.54 17.15 11.17
CA MET A 85 -9.27 16.03 12.08
C MET A 85 -9.93 16.23 13.44
N ARG A 86 -9.82 17.45 13.99
CA ARG A 86 -10.45 17.83 15.25
C ARG A 86 -11.98 17.74 15.18
N LEU A 87 -12.58 18.20 14.09
CA LEU A 87 -14.02 18.11 13.87
C LEU A 87 -14.50 16.65 13.97
N PHE A 88 -13.90 15.75 13.20
CA PHE A 88 -14.33 14.34 13.17
C PHE A 88 -14.07 13.63 14.50
N ILE A 89 -12.92 13.83 15.15
CA ILE A 89 -12.64 13.27 16.49
C ILE A 89 -13.63 13.79 17.52
N SER A 90 -13.98 15.08 17.51
CA SER A 90 -14.97 15.64 18.45
C SER A 90 -16.38 15.06 18.29
N ARG A 91 -16.67 14.46 17.15
CA ARG A 91 -17.93 13.78 16.82
C ARG A 91 -17.87 12.26 17.03
N GLY A 92 -16.75 11.75 17.58
CA GLY A 92 -16.59 10.35 17.95
C GLY A 92 -16.04 9.46 16.86
N ALA A 93 -15.32 10.00 15.87
CA ALA A 93 -14.58 9.19 14.92
C ALA A 93 -13.53 8.33 15.62
N ASP A 94 -13.42 7.05 15.21
CA ASP A 94 -12.37 6.15 15.70
C ASP A 94 -11.02 6.53 15.07
N ILE A 95 -10.09 6.99 15.92
CA ILE A 95 -8.74 7.40 15.50
C ILE A 95 -7.95 6.28 14.82
N ASN A 96 -8.27 5.02 15.14
CA ASN A 96 -7.63 3.82 14.62
C ASN A 96 -8.48 3.07 13.58
N ARG A 97 -9.56 3.71 13.09
CA ARG A 97 -10.37 3.13 12.01
C ARG A 97 -9.50 2.85 10.81
N MET A 98 -9.70 1.70 10.19
CA MET A 98 -9.03 1.33 8.93
C MET A 98 -9.98 1.54 7.75
N ASN A 99 -9.43 1.97 6.63
CA ASN A 99 -10.13 1.98 5.34
C ASN A 99 -10.09 0.59 4.69
N GLY A 100 -10.66 0.47 3.48
CA GLY A 100 -10.68 -0.79 2.73
C GLY A 100 -9.30 -1.37 2.38
N ASN A 101 -8.23 -0.57 2.47
CA ASN A 101 -6.85 -0.99 2.24
C ASN A 101 -6.09 -1.33 3.55
N GLY A 102 -6.76 -1.28 4.71
CA GLY A 102 -6.12 -1.46 6.01
C GLY A 102 -5.32 -0.24 6.48
N GLU A 103 -5.50 0.93 5.86
CA GLU A 103 -4.79 2.15 6.23
C GLU A 103 -5.58 2.93 7.30
N THR A 104 -4.87 3.50 8.26
CA THR A 104 -5.40 4.39 9.29
C THR A 104 -5.05 5.85 8.99
N ALA A 105 -5.63 6.79 9.71
CA ALA A 105 -5.33 8.22 9.54
C ALA A 105 -3.83 8.53 9.69
N ILE A 106 -3.15 7.93 10.68
CA ILE A 106 -1.70 8.14 10.88
C ILE A 106 -0.86 7.58 9.74
N ILE A 107 -1.25 6.46 9.14
CA ILE A 107 -0.58 5.89 7.96
C ILE A 107 -0.65 6.88 6.80
N LEU A 108 -1.83 7.43 6.54
CA LEU A 108 -2.05 8.39 5.44
C LEU A 108 -1.30 9.70 5.66
N ALA A 109 -1.28 10.22 6.90
CA ALA A 109 -0.49 11.39 7.28
C ALA A 109 1.01 11.12 7.11
N ALA A 110 1.49 9.96 7.55
CA ALA A 110 2.89 9.56 7.44
C ALA A 110 3.32 9.46 5.97
N TRP A 111 2.48 8.88 5.13
CA TRP A 111 2.75 8.80 3.71
C TRP A 111 2.90 10.19 3.05
N ARG A 112 1.99 11.11 3.41
CA ARG A 112 1.99 12.46 2.85
C ARG A 112 3.07 13.38 3.44
N GLY A 113 3.77 12.93 4.49
CA GLY A 113 4.75 13.75 5.18
C GLY A 113 4.14 14.84 6.05
N GLN A 114 2.89 14.67 6.48
CA GLN A 114 2.16 15.64 7.29
C GLN A 114 2.59 15.51 8.77
N LEU A 115 3.79 15.97 9.09
CA LEU A 115 4.41 15.79 10.40
C LEU A 115 3.52 16.27 11.56
N GLU A 116 2.90 17.46 11.42
CA GLU A 116 2.04 18.01 12.46
C GLU A 116 0.75 17.18 12.64
N ALA A 117 0.20 16.61 11.55
CA ALA A 117 -0.92 15.70 11.65
C ALA A 117 -0.51 14.38 12.32
N VAL A 118 0.68 13.84 12.02
CA VAL A 118 1.22 12.66 12.70
C VAL A 118 1.39 12.91 14.18
N LYS A 119 2.02 14.02 14.59
CA LYS A 119 2.17 14.40 16.00
C LYS A 119 0.81 14.50 16.68
N TRP A 120 -0.11 15.22 16.06
CA TRP A 120 -1.47 15.41 16.59
C TRP A 120 -2.22 14.09 16.80
N LEU A 121 -2.05 13.13 15.89
CA LEU A 121 -2.65 11.79 15.99
C LEU A 121 -2.00 10.97 17.10
N VAL A 122 -0.67 10.99 17.20
CA VAL A 122 0.08 10.27 18.25
C VAL A 122 -0.32 10.76 19.64
N ASP A 123 -0.39 12.09 19.85
CA ASP A 123 -0.81 12.71 21.10
C ASP A 123 -2.23 12.27 21.55
N ARG A 124 -3.04 11.78 20.61
CA ARG A 124 -4.43 11.32 20.86
C ARG A 124 -4.60 9.81 20.83
N GLY A 125 -3.49 9.07 20.85
CA GLY A 125 -3.50 7.62 20.98
C GLY A 125 -3.68 6.86 19.65
N ALA A 126 -3.33 7.47 18.53
CA ALA A 126 -3.19 6.72 17.29
C ALA A 126 -2.12 5.63 17.41
N ARG A 127 -2.40 4.45 16.89
CA ARG A 127 -1.45 3.34 16.92
C ARG A 127 -0.27 3.61 16.01
N ILE A 128 0.93 3.69 16.60
CA ILE A 128 2.19 3.91 15.88
C ILE A 128 2.65 2.63 15.17
N ASN A 129 2.35 1.47 15.75
CA ASN A 129 2.73 0.18 15.21
C ASN A 129 1.54 -0.54 14.60
N ALA A 130 1.77 -1.20 13.47
CA ALA A 130 0.79 -2.08 12.85
C ALA A 130 0.86 -3.50 13.45
N PRO A 131 -0.20 -4.32 13.29
CA PRO A 131 -0.10 -5.75 13.55
C PRO A 131 1.06 -6.40 12.78
N PRO A 132 1.59 -7.54 13.27
CA PRO A 132 2.68 -8.24 12.60
C PRO A 132 2.38 -8.51 11.12
N ARG A 133 3.38 -8.34 10.27
CA ARG A 133 3.30 -8.56 8.82
C ARG A 133 2.25 -7.66 8.14
N GLN A 134 2.15 -6.44 8.62
CA GLN A 134 1.38 -5.38 7.96
C GLN A 134 2.24 -4.13 7.82
N TRP A 135 1.90 -3.31 6.86
CA TRP A 135 2.57 -2.03 6.66
C TRP A 135 2.27 -1.08 7.82
N SER A 136 3.31 -0.67 8.55
CA SER A 136 3.22 0.32 9.62
C SER A 136 3.32 1.75 9.07
N PRO A 137 2.94 2.78 9.87
CA PRO A 137 3.20 4.18 9.50
C PRO A 137 4.66 4.45 9.12
N LEU A 138 5.62 3.77 9.78
CA LEU A 138 7.05 3.90 9.46
C LEU A 138 7.39 3.33 8.09
N HIS A 139 6.80 2.22 7.66
CA HIS A 139 6.96 1.70 6.31
C HIS A 139 6.52 2.73 5.26
N TYR A 140 5.36 3.35 5.46
CA TYR A 140 4.82 4.35 4.53
C TYR A 140 5.66 5.63 4.50
N ALA A 141 6.12 6.10 5.67
CA ALA A 141 7.00 7.26 5.74
C ALA A 141 8.32 7.02 4.99
N VAL A 142 8.97 5.88 5.23
CA VAL A 142 10.23 5.51 4.59
C VAL A 142 10.07 5.29 3.09
N PHE A 143 9.03 4.58 2.67
CA PHE A 143 8.72 4.37 1.26
C PHE A 143 8.51 5.71 0.53
N ALA A 144 7.74 6.62 1.12
CA ALA A 144 7.48 7.94 0.54
C ALA A 144 8.68 8.91 0.65
N GLY A 145 9.70 8.57 1.43
CA GLY A 145 10.88 9.43 1.63
C GLY A 145 10.68 10.55 2.66
N GLN A 146 9.75 10.38 3.60
CA GLN A 146 9.38 11.39 4.60
C GLN A 146 10.29 11.28 5.83
N ARG A 147 11.48 11.86 5.75
CA ARG A 147 12.54 11.74 6.75
C ARG A 147 12.10 12.21 8.13
N GLU A 148 11.53 13.41 8.22
CA GLU A 148 11.14 14.03 9.49
C GLU A 148 10.03 13.22 10.18
N VAL A 149 9.11 12.68 9.39
CA VAL A 149 8.05 11.81 9.91
C VAL A 149 8.62 10.47 10.35
N ALA A 150 9.54 9.87 9.59
CA ALA A 150 10.17 8.61 9.95
C ALA A 150 10.98 8.75 11.24
N ASP A 151 11.76 9.82 11.38
CA ASP A 151 12.55 10.10 12.59
C ASP A 151 11.63 10.29 13.81
N TYR A 152 10.60 11.11 13.68
CA TYR A 152 9.61 11.31 14.74
C TYR A 152 8.92 10.00 15.15
N LEU A 153 8.47 9.19 14.19
CA LEU A 153 7.81 7.91 14.50
C LEU A 153 8.75 6.96 15.27
N MET A 154 10.04 6.89 14.89
CA MET A 154 11.03 6.09 15.60
C MET A 154 11.26 6.62 17.03
N GLU A 155 11.29 7.93 17.22
CA GLU A 155 11.37 8.55 18.56
C GLU A 155 10.16 8.24 19.44
N GLN A 156 8.99 8.06 18.83
CA GLN A 156 7.75 7.68 19.52
C GLN A 156 7.59 6.17 19.70
N GLY A 157 8.61 5.36 19.36
CA GLY A 157 8.61 3.92 19.58
C GLY A 157 8.02 3.10 18.41
N ALA A 158 8.09 3.63 17.19
CA ALA A 158 7.83 2.80 16.03
C ALA A 158 8.84 1.66 15.93
N ASP A 159 8.36 0.45 15.65
CA ASP A 159 9.21 -0.71 15.46
C ASP A 159 10.03 -0.57 14.16
N ILE A 160 11.32 -0.29 14.32
CA ILE A 160 12.28 -0.12 13.22
C ILE A 160 12.44 -1.41 12.42
N ASN A 161 12.20 -2.56 13.07
CA ASN A 161 12.34 -3.88 12.50
C ASN A 161 11.01 -4.50 12.08
N ALA A 162 9.95 -3.70 12.02
CA ALA A 162 8.65 -4.14 11.52
C ALA A 162 8.78 -4.77 10.14
N LEU A 163 8.01 -5.83 9.91
CA LEU A 163 7.97 -6.54 8.64
C LEU A 163 6.64 -6.28 7.92
N SER A 164 6.74 -6.01 6.64
CA SER A 164 5.59 -5.87 5.74
C SER A 164 4.92 -7.21 5.45
N THR A 165 3.84 -7.20 4.69
CA THR A 165 3.05 -8.40 4.33
C THR A 165 3.88 -9.51 3.68
N ASN A 166 4.91 -9.16 2.92
CA ASN A 166 5.84 -10.09 2.27
C ASN A 166 7.14 -10.32 3.06
N GLY A 167 7.19 -9.92 4.33
CA GLY A 167 8.36 -10.08 5.19
C GLY A 167 9.51 -9.13 4.90
N SER A 168 9.34 -8.12 4.06
CA SER A 168 10.37 -7.11 3.84
C SER A 168 10.42 -6.13 5.00
N SER A 169 11.63 -5.81 5.49
CA SER A 169 11.83 -4.86 6.58
C SER A 169 11.72 -3.40 6.12
N VAL A 170 11.55 -2.49 7.09
CA VAL A 170 11.57 -1.05 6.82
C VAL A 170 12.86 -0.62 6.10
N LEU A 171 14.02 -1.20 6.50
CA LEU A 171 15.31 -0.94 5.81
C LEU A 171 15.27 -1.39 4.34
N MET A 172 14.67 -2.54 4.05
CA MET A 172 14.51 -3.01 2.67
C MET A 172 13.64 -2.06 1.85
N MET A 173 12.63 -1.41 2.45
CA MET A 173 11.84 -0.39 1.74
C MET A 173 12.68 0.85 1.40
N ALA A 174 13.55 1.30 2.31
CA ALA A 174 14.48 2.39 2.01
C ALA A 174 15.42 2.05 0.85
N ILE A 175 15.92 0.83 0.81
CA ILE A 175 16.78 0.31 -0.26
C ILE A 175 16.02 0.25 -1.59
N TYR A 176 14.81 -0.31 -1.56
CA TYR A 176 13.96 -0.43 -2.75
C TYR A 176 13.73 0.92 -3.41
N GLU A 177 13.46 1.95 -2.63
CA GLU A 177 13.22 3.31 -3.10
C GLU A 177 14.51 4.13 -3.29
N GLY A 178 15.69 3.57 -2.99
CA GLY A 178 16.97 4.29 -3.10
C GLY A 178 17.08 5.47 -2.13
N ARG A 179 16.44 5.37 -0.97
CA ARG A 179 16.42 6.41 0.06
C ARG A 179 17.67 6.32 0.95
N GLU A 180 18.82 6.74 0.43
CA GLU A 180 20.12 6.58 1.11
C GLU A 180 20.13 7.21 2.52
N GLU A 181 19.62 8.44 2.65
CA GLU A 181 19.57 9.14 3.93
C GLU A 181 18.65 8.46 4.96
N LEU A 182 17.53 7.90 4.50
CA LEU A 182 16.64 7.12 5.37
C LEU A 182 17.24 5.76 5.73
N ALA A 183 17.92 5.10 4.79
CA ALA A 183 18.64 3.87 5.07
C ALA A 183 19.73 4.11 6.13
N ARG A 184 20.50 5.20 6.00
CA ARG A 184 21.50 5.63 6.99
C ARG A 184 20.86 5.85 8.36
N LEU A 185 19.79 6.64 8.41
CA LEU A 185 19.07 6.94 9.66
C LEU A 185 18.56 5.66 10.32
N LEU A 186 17.96 4.75 9.57
CA LEU A 186 17.48 3.46 10.09
C LEU A 186 18.62 2.61 10.67
N ILE A 187 19.77 2.56 9.98
CA ILE A 187 20.96 1.83 10.43
C ILE A 187 21.51 2.45 11.73
N GLU A 188 21.61 3.78 11.80
CA GLU A 188 22.06 4.52 12.98
C GLU A 188 21.13 4.29 14.19
N LYS A 189 19.83 4.18 13.95
CA LYS A 189 18.81 3.87 14.97
C LYS A 189 18.72 2.37 15.30
N GLY A 190 19.53 1.50 14.68
CA GLY A 190 19.63 0.08 15.03
C GLY A 190 18.81 -0.88 14.20
N ALA A 191 18.46 -0.51 12.96
CA ALA A 191 17.76 -1.44 12.05
C ALA A 191 18.60 -2.69 11.79
N GLU A 192 17.97 -3.85 11.92
CA GLU A 192 18.59 -5.13 11.61
C GLU A 192 18.78 -5.31 10.10
N ARG A 193 19.99 -5.74 9.70
CA ARG A 193 20.38 -5.89 8.31
C ARG A 193 20.16 -7.31 7.77
N GLY A 194 19.93 -8.26 8.67
CA GLY A 194 19.90 -9.70 8.36
C GLY A 194 18.53 -10.25 7.98
N PHE A 195 17.48 -9.46 8.01
CA PHE A 195 16.14 -9.94 7.62
C PHE A 195 16.12 -10.41 6.16
N ARG A 196 15.39 -11.50 5.95
CA ARG A 196 15.05 -11.99 4.60
C ARG A 196 13.54 -12.03 4.45
N ASN A 197 13.08 -11.57 3.31
CA ASN A 197 11.66 -11.62 2.96
C ASN A 197 11.22 -13.02 2.53
N ASP A 198 9.96 -13.18 2.17
CA ASP A 198 9.38 -14.47 1.77
C ASP A 198 9.97 -15.04 0.48
N TRP A 199 10.68 -14.24 -0.30
CA TRP A 199 11.43 -14.68 -1.48
C TRP A 199 12.87 -15.08 -1.16
N GLY A 200 13.29 -14.94 0.10
CA GLY A 200 14.65 -15.21 0.55
C GLY A 200 15.63 -14.07 0.30
N ASP A 201 15.17 -12.94 -0.22
CA ASP A 201 16.01 -11.78 -0.45
C ASP A 201 16.26 -11.01 0.84
N GLY A 202 17.49 -10.55 1.05
CA GLY A 202 17.87 -9.65 2.12
C GLY A 202 18.18 -8.23 1.63
N ALA A 203 18.63 -7.41 2.58
CA ALA A 203 18.98 -6.01 2.30
C ALA A 203 20.10 -5.87 1.25
N LEU A 204 21.13 -6.73 1.32
CA LEU A 204 22.25 -6.68 0.37
C LEU A 204 21.82 -7.09 -1.04
N GLU A 205 21.07 -8.18 -1.17
CA GLU A 205 20.55 -8.63 -2.46
C GLU A 205 19.72 -7.51 -3.15
N TRP A 206 18.90 -6.81 -2.38
CA TRP A 206 18.14 -5.68 -2.92
C TRP A 206 19.04 -4.49 -3.29
N ALA A 207 20.00 -4.13 -2.43
CA ALA A 207 20.91 -3.04 -2.71
C ALA A 207 21.72 -3.27 -4.00
N MET A 208 22.21 -4.49 -4.20
CA MET A 208 22.95 -4.86 -5.41
C MET A 208 22.05 -4.93 -6.65
N ARG A 209 20.87 -5.55 -6.52
CA ARG A 209 19.87 -5.67 -7.60
C ARG A 209 19.40 -4.31 -8.11
N TYR A 210 19.18 -3.35 -7.22
CA TYR A 210 18.74 -1.99 -7.57
C TYR A 210 19.89 -1.00 -7.76
N ASN A 211 21.15 -1.50 -7.78
CA ASN A 211 22.36 -0.70 -7.95
C ASN A 211 22.52 0.42 -6.90
N GLN A 212 22.10 0.16 -5.68
CA GLN A 212 22.20 1.08 -4.54
C GLN A 212 23.54 0.87 -3.81
N LEU A 213 24.65 1.12 -4.53
CA LEU A 213 26.00 0.81 -4.01
C LEU A 213 26.37 1.59 -2.74
N GLY A 214 25.86 2.82 -2.59
CA GLY A 214 26.02 3.60 -1.36
C GLY A 214 25.43 2.89 -0.15
N ILE A 215 24.21 2.37 -0.31
CA ILE A 215 23.52 1.62 0.76
C ILE A 215 24.20 0.26 0.98
N ALA A 216 24.56 -0.46 -0.10
CA ALA A 216 25.29 -1.73 0.01
C ALA A 216 26.56 -1.59 0.87
N ARG A 217 27.31 -0.52 0.68
CA ARG A 217 28.52 -0.23 1.49
C ARG A 217 28.19 0.05 2.96
N MET A 218 27.03 0.64 3.27
CA MET A 218 26.63 0.92 4.64
C MET A 218 26.17 -0.32 5.41
N ILE A 219 25.58 -1.30 4.71
CA ILE A 219 25.01 -2.50 5.32
C ILE A 219 25.99 -3.69 5.40
N THR A 220 27.15 -3.61 4.73
CA THR A 220 28.16 -4.66 4.70
C THR A 220 29.49 -4.18 5.30
N ASN A 221 30.37 -5.13 5.63
CA ASN A 221 31.76 -4.84 5.88
C ASN A 221 32.52 -4.69 4.52
N PRO A 222 33.77 -4.15 4.52
CA PRO A 222 34.54 -3.94 3.30
C PRO A 222 34.81 -5.21 2.48
N GLU A 223 34.99 -6.34 3.12
CA GLU A 223 35.26 -7.62 2.46
C GLU A 223 34.00 -8.13 1.77
N GLU A 224 32.87 -8.15 2.46
CA GLU A 224 31.56 -8.51 1.90
C GLU A 224 31.19 -7.59 0.74
N PHE A 225 31.42 -6.29 0.87
CA PHE A 225 31.15 -5.34 -0.20
C PHE A 225 32.01 -5.64 -1.44
N ASN A 226 33.32 -5.91 -1.28
CA ASN A 226 34.20 -6.23 -2.39
C ASN A 226 33.80 -7.55 -3.08
N ILE A 227 33.37 -8.55 -2.31
CA ILE A 227 32.82 -9.79 -2.87
C ILE A 227 31.55 -9.48 -3.65
N ALA A 228 30.64 -8.69 -3.08
CA ALA A 228 29.37 -8.37 -3.70
C ALA A 228 29.55 -7.64 -5.06
N ILE A 229 30.42 -6.63 -5.13
CA ILE A 229 30.65 -5.88 -6.38
C ILE A 229 31.41 -6.68 -7.44
N SER A 230 32.14 -7.74 -7.05
CA SER A 230 32.86 -8.63 -8.00
C SER A 230 31.92 -9.63 -8.66
N GLN A 231 30.72 -9.85 -8.12
CA GLN A 231 29.76 -10.76 -8.72
C GLN A 231 29.07 -10.15 -9.93
N PRO A 232 28.74 -10.97 -10.96
CA PRO A 232 27.98 -10.48 -12.12
C PRO A 232 26.60 -9.98 -11.66
N LYS A 233 26.11 -8.93 -12.32
CA LYS A 233 24.81 -8.33 -11.97
C LYS A 233 23.65 -9.33 -12.03
N GLU A 234 23.74 -10.26 -12.95
CA GLU A 234 22.75 -11.33 -13.17
C GLU A 234 22.60 -12.26 -11.95
N SER A 235 23.68 -12.39 -11.14
CA SER A 235 23.65 -13.21 -9.93
C SER A 235 22.72 -12.69 -8.84
N TRP A 236 22.42 -11.38 -8.88
CA TRP A 236 21.53 -10.71 -7.93
C TRP A 236 20.05 -10.78 -8.35
N GLY A 237 19.76 -11.39 -9.50
CA GLY A 237 18.45 -11.42 -10.11
C GLY A 237 18.10 -10.13 -10.84
N GLU A 238 17.20 -10.22 -11.79
CA GLU A 238 16.69 -9.02 -12.44
C GLU A 238 15.94 -8.18 -11.42
N PRO A 239 16.12 -6.84 -11.47
CA PRO A 239 15.25 -5.95 -10.74
C PRO A 239 13.82 -6.31 -11.16
N THR A 240 13.01 -6.82 -10.24
CA THR A 240 11.57 -7.01 -10.44
C THR A 240 10.88 -5.66 -10.69
N ARG A 241 11.66 -4.61 -10.60
CA ARG A 241 11.46 -3.29 -11.15
C ARG A 241 11.71 -3.25 -12.67
N SER A 242 11.15 -4.12 -13.47
CA SER A 242 10.38 -3.57 -14.54
C SER A 242 9.27 -2.82 -13.82
N LEU A 243 9.63 -1.66 -13.29
CA LEU A 243 8.66 -0.68 -12.91
C LEU A 243 7.67 -0.73 -14.04
N ARG A 244 6.52 -1.30 -13.78
CA ARG A 244 5.38 -0.78 -14.48
C ARG A 244 5.23 0.62 -13.91
N THR A 245 6.19 1.47 -14.30
CA THR A 245 5.90 2.86 -14.43
C THR A 245 4.65 2.82 -15.25
N SER A 246 3.51 3.14 -14.65
CA SER A 246 2.37 3.35 -15.52
C SER A 246 2.89 4.36 -16.54
N LYS A 247 2.52 4.20 -17.79
CA LYS A 247 2.90 5.15 -18.83
C LYS A 247 2.64 6.59 -18.36
N GLU A 248 1.59 6.76 -17.54
CA GLU A 248 1.23 8.01 -16.89
C GLU A 248 2.29 8.49 -15.88
N LEU A 249 2.91 7.60 -15.10
CA LEU A 249 3.98 7.97 -14.17
C LEU A 249 5.26 8.38 -14.91
N GLU A 250 5.60 7.70 -16.00
CA GLU A 250 6.74 8.08 -16.86
C GLU A 250 6.54 9.47 -17.47
N GLU A 251 5.37 9.72 -18.04
CA GLU A 251 5.01 11.02 -18.60
C GLU A 251 5.04 12.14 -17.54
N LEU A 252 4.58 11.85 -16.32
CA LEU A 252 4.62 12.81 -15.21
C LEU A 252 6.06 13.10 -14.74
N LEU A 253 6.92 12.08 -14.67
CA LEU A 253 8.34 12.25 -14.32
C LEU A 253 9.09 13.07 -15.38
N GLU A 254 8.88 12.78 -16.66
CA GLU A 254 9.46 13.56 -17.76
C GLU A 254 8.98 15.02 -17.74
N MET A 255 7.69 15.23 -17.47
CA MET A 255 7.14 16.58 -17.35
C MET A 255 7.73 17.33 -16.15
N ARG A 256 7.96 16.65 -15.02
CA ARG A 256 8.63 17.21 -13.86
C ARG A 256 10.06 17.68 -14.20
N GLU A 257 10.82 16.84 -14.90
CA GLU A 257 12.17 17.21 -15.32
C GLU A 257 12.17 18.47 -16.22
N LYS A 258 11.21 18.57 -17.13
CA LYS A 258 11.04 19.76 -18.00
C LYS A 258 10.70 21.01 -17.19
N LEU A 259 9.87 20.92 -16.14
CA LEU A 259 9.57 22.03 -15.26
C LEU A 259 10.78 22.47 -14.44
N VAL A 260 11.54 21.51 -13.88
CA VAL A 260 12.80 21.78 -13.17
C VAL A 260 13.79 22.49 -14.08
N ALA A 261 13.97 22.02 -15.32
CA ALA A 261 14.87 22.63 -16.30
C ALA A 261 14.48 24.07 -16.67
N ARG A 262 13.20 24.45 -16.53
CA ARG A 262 12.67 25.79 -16.76
C ARG A 262 12.64 26.67 -15.50
N GLY A 263 13.00 26.12 -14.33
CA GLY A 263 12.89 26.82 -13.06
C GLY A 263 11.44 27.07 -12.60
N GLU A 264 10.50 26.29 -13.13
CA GLU A 264 9.08 26.38 -12.80
C GLU A 264 8.72 25.51 -11.57
N SER A 265 7.64 25.87 -10.86
CA SER A 265 7.20 25.11 -9.69
C SER A 265 6.71 23.70 -10.06
N THR A 266 7.24 22.70 -9.36
CA THR A 266 6.87 21.30 -9.54
C THR A 266 5.74 20.82 -8.61
N ALA A 267 5.26 21.66 -7.70
CA ALA A 267 4.35 21.28 -6.62
C ALA A 267 3.06 20.57 -7.09
N ALA A 268 2.48 21.02 -8.20
CA ALA A 268 1.26 20.39 -8.75
C ALA A 268 1.54 19.03 -9.38
N ILE A 269 2.68 18.89 -10.07
CA ILE A 269 3.05 17.62 -10.71
C ILE A 269 3.56 16.62 -9.68
N ASP A 270 4.26 17.06 -8.63
CA ASP A 270 4.70 16.21 -7.53
C ASP A 270 3.50 15.56 -6.80
N LYS A 271 2.40 16.31 -6.64
CA LYS A 271 1.14 15.75 -6.13
C LYS A 271 0.60 14.63 -7.03
N ARG A 272 0.59 14.82 -8.34
CA ARG A 272 0.13 13.81 -9.30
C ARG A 272 1.05 12.60 -9.34
N ILE A 273 2.36 12.80 -9.33
CA ILE A 273 3.36 11.74 -9.25
C ILE A 273 3.13 10.88 -8.01
N ASN A 274 2.90 11.49 -6.86
CA ASN A 274 2.63 10.76 -5.63
C ASN A 274 1.34 9.92 -5.71
N VAL A 275 0.25 10.49 -6.27
CA VAL A 275 -1.00 9.76 -6.47
C VAL A 275 -0.81 8.55 -7.39
N GLU A 276 -0.07 8.72 -8.51
CA GLU A 276 0.14 7.64 -9.46
C GLU A 276 1.09 6.56 -8.92
N ARG A 277 2.14 6.94 -8.17
CA ARG A 277 2.97 5.99 -7.42
C ARG A 277 2.15 5.13 -6.47
N ILE A 278 1.21 5.75 -5.74
CA ILE A 278 0.27 5.06 -4.87
C ILE A 278 -0.58 4.04 -5.65
N ARG A 279 -1.08 4.45 -6.81
CA ARG A 279 -1.91 3.61 -7.66
C ARG A 279 -1.14 2.39 -8.17
N VAL A 280 0.08 2.61 -8.65
CA VAL A 280 0.98 1.55 -9.11
C VAL A 280 1.30 0.59 -7.96
N MET A 281 1.68 1.10 -6.79
CA MET A 281 1.96 0.29 -5.61
C MET A 281 0.74 -0.56 -5.18
N ARG A 282 -0.46 0.02 -5.14
CA ARG A 282 -1.69 -0.72 -4.81
C ARG A 282 -1.95 -1.85 -5.80
N SER A 283 -1.75 -1.60 -7.09
CA SER A 283 -1.92 -2.64 -8.12
C SER A 283 -0.91 -3.79 -8.00
N GLU A 284 0.23 -3.56 -7.34
CA GLU A 284 1.22 -4.59 -7.04
C GLU A 284 0.88 -5.38 -5.76
N ILE A 285 0.30 -4.71 -4.76
CA ILE A 285 -0.14 -5.34 -3.49
C ILE A 285 -1.37 -6.24 -3.74
N ASP A 286 -2.31 -5.80 -4.56
CA ASP A 286 -3.55 -6.53 -4.88
C ASP A 286 -3.34 -7.71 -5.86
N ARG A 287 -2.13 -7.90 -6.37
CA ARG A 287 -1.85 -9.10 -7.15
C ARG A 287 -1.78 -10.30 -6.22
N PRO A 288 -2.60 -11.36 -6.49
CA PRO A 288 -2.31 -12.65 -5.90
C PRO A 288 -0.85 -12.96 -6.24
N ALA A 289 -0.06 -13.25 -5.21
CA ALA A 289 1.32 -13.67 -5.39
C ALA A 289 1.32 -14.75 -6.46
N THR A 290 1.76 -14.40 -7.67
CA THR A 290 2.13 -15.42 -8.65
C THR A 290 3.18 -16.21 -7.91
N PRO A 291 2.95 -17.52 -7.65
CA PRO A 291 3.96 -18.32 -7.00
C PRO A 291 5.23 -18.06 -7.79
N ALA A 292 6.24 -17.51 -7.11
CA ALA A 292 7.56 -17.38 -7.69
C ALA A 292 7.77 -18.71 -8.35
N ARG A 293 7.97 -18.72 -9.65
CA ARG A 293 8.35 -19.92 -10.37
C ARG A 293 9.55 -20.40 -9.57
N ALA A 294 9.34 -21.39 -8.72
CA ALA A 294 10.41 -21.98 -7.98
C ALA A 294 11.41 -22.30 -9.08
N ALA A 295 12.49 -21.53 -9.12
CA ALA A 295 13.64 -21.92 -9.90
C ALA A 295 13.97 -23.26 -9.29
N THR A 296 13.60 -24.31 -10.00
CA THR A 296 13.96 -25.65 -9.67
C THR A 296 15.47 -25.59 -9.65
N MET A 297 16.06 -25.43 -8.47
CA MET A 297 17.46 -25.71 -8.30
C MET A 297 17.57 -27.20 -8.62
N GLU A 298 17.91 -27.52 -9.85
CA GLU A 298 18.45 -28.79 -10.16
C GLU A 298 19.75 -28.93 -9.37
N ILE A 299 19.62 -29.44 -8.15
CA ILE A 299 20.76 -29.99 -7.45
C ILE A 299 21.10 -31.22 -8.27
N THR A 300 22.01 -31.07 -9.21
CA THR A 300 22.73 -32.19 -9.83
C THR A 300 23.64 -32.80 -8.76
N ALA A 301 23.03 -33.45 -7.79
CA ALA A 301 23.74 -34.42 -6.98
C ALA A 301 24.06 -35.60 -7.87
N SER A 302 25.28 -35.65 -8.37
CA SER A 302 25.90 -36.84 -8.92
C SER A 302 25.95 -37.93 -7.84
N ARG A 303 24.83 -38.59 -7.63
CA ARG A 303 24.74 -39.90 -6.96
C ARG A 303 23.68 -40.72 -7.68
N LYS A 304 24.15 -41.77 -8.32
CA LYS A 304 23.30 -42.83 -8.87
C LYS A 304 22.25 -43.21 -7.82
N ALA A 305 21.01 -42.79 -8.04
CA ALA A 305 19.88 -43.29 -7.29
C ALA A 305 19.46 -44.64 -7.83
N PRO A 306 19.03 -45.57 -6.96
CA PRO A 306 18.47 -46.85 -7.39
C PRO A 306 17.18 -46.62 -8.17
N LYS A 307 16.99 -47.37 -9.22
CA LYS A 307 15.76 -47.46 -9.98
C LYS A 307 14.63 -47.99 -9.09
N GLU A 308 13.70 -47.15 -8.67
CA GLU A 308 12.35 -47.60 -8.32
C GLU A 308 11.33 -46.48 -8.47
N GLN A 309 10.47 -46.72 -9.41
CA GLN A 309 9.07 -46.35 -9.55
C GLN A 309 8.69 -44.87 -9.33
N SER A 310 8.68 -44.14 -10.42
CA SER A 310 7.99 -42.86 -10.55
C SER A 310 6.50 -43.11 -10.81
N ALA A 311 5.65 -42.79 -9.83
CA ALA A 311 4.24 -42.58 -10.08
C ALA A 311 4.07 -41.22 -10.77
N LYS A 312 3.71 -41.25 -12.03
CA LYS A 312 3.28 -40.05 -12.77
C LYS A 312 1.93 -39.62 -12.24
N MET A 313 1.87 -38.51 -11.54
CA MET A 313 0.63 -37.74 -11.44
C MET A 313 0.53 -36.84 -12.68
N ILE A 314 -0.36 -37.23 -13.56
CA ILE A 314 -0.79 -36.38 -14.68
C ILE A 314 -1.99 -35.60 -14.16
N TYR A 315 -1.84 -34.30 -13.99
CA TYR A 315 -2.99 -33.39 -13.81
C TYR A 315 -3.49 -32.97 -15.18
N ASP A 316 -4.73 -33.36 -15.48
CA ASP A 316 -5.44 -32.94 -16.68
C ASP A 316 -6.19 -31.63 -16.38
N ASP A 317 -6.15 -30.71 -17.31
CA ASP A 317 -6.60 -29.31 -17.22
C ASP A 317 -8.14 -29.15 -17.31
N LYS A 318 -8.88 -30.13 -16.81
CA LYS A 318 -10.34 -30.02 -16.70
C LYS A 318 -10.86 -30.74 -15.47
N GLY A 319 -11.08 -29.98 -14.42
CA GLY A 319 -11.75 -30.46 -13.22
C GLY A 319 -13.11 -31.09 -13.50
N LYS A 320 -13.11 -32.41 -13.49
CA LYS A 320 -14.29 -33.24 -13.20
C LYS A 320 -13.83 -34.56 -12.61
N GLU A 321 -14.17 -34.73 -11.34
CA GLU A 321 -14.21 -36.00 -10.66
C GLU A 321 -15.03 -37.01 -11.46
N LYS A 322 -14.46 -38.21 -11.69
CA LYS A 322 -15.22 -39.39 -12.06
C LYS A 322 -14.79 -40.56 -11.17
N ASP A 323 -15.66 -40.83 -10.22
CA ASP A 323 -15.75 -42.11 -9.56
C ASP A 323 -15.74 -43.26 -10.57
N LYS A 324 -14.91 -44.26 -10.35
CA LYS A 324 -15.15 -45.64 -10.80
C LYS A 324 -14.62 -46.64 -9.79
N GLU A 325 -15.56 -47.15 -9.08
CA GLU A 325 -15.61 -48.42 -8.40
C GLU A 325 -15.38 -49.58 -9.38
N LYS A 326 -14.63 -50.57 -8.97
CA LYS A 326 -14.87 -52.05 -9.10
C LYS A 326 -13.62 -52.84 -8.78
N ASP A 327 -13.67 -53.52 -7.70
CA ASP A 327 -13.99 -54.92 -7.50
C ASP A 327 -12.89 -55.98 -7.78
N LYS A 328 -12.72 -56.83 -6.74
CA LYS A 328 -12.32 -58.23 -6.66
C LYS A 328 -10.81 -58.53 -6.63
N ALA A 329 -10.33 -59.33 -5.82
CA ALA A 329 -10.73 -60.34 -4.85
C ALA A 329 -9.45 -61.08 -4.36
N ASP A 330 -9.44 -61.39 -3.08
CA ASP A 330 -9.15 -62.71 -2.51
C ASP A 330 -7.71 -63.26 -2.57
N SER A 331 -7.14 -63.42 -1.42
CA SER A 331 -6.83 -64.70 -0.77
C SER A 331 -5.73 -64.63 0.30
N ARG A 332 -6.18 -64.85 1.53
CA ARG A 332 -5.63 -65.72 2.57
C ARG A 332 -4.11 -65.80 2.80
N LYS A 333 -3.66 -65.39 3.98
CA LYS A 333 -3.28 -66.27 5.12
C LYS A 333 -2.71 -65.50 6.30
N LYS A 334 -3.32 -65.72 7.44
CA LYS A 334 -2.77 -65.53 8.81
C LYS A 334 -2.10 -66.88 9.22
N PRO A 335 -1.53 -67.05 10.43
CA PRO A 335 -0.99 -66.16 11.48
C PRO A 335 0.35 -66.65 12.08
N ALA A 336 0.92 -65.89 13.04
CA ALA A 336 1.44 -66.40 14.34
C ALA A 336 2.26 -65.28 15.03
N THR A 337 1.71 -64.75 16.09
CA THR A 337 2.04 -64.95 17.52
C THR A 337 3.44 -64.55 17.98
N GLY A 338 3.47 -63.64 18.96
CA GLY A 338 4.62 -63.44 19.83
C GLY A 338 4.67 -62.11 20.58
N THR A 339 3.90 -61.99 21.66
CA THR A 339 4.09 -61.05 22.78
C THR A 339 4.83 -61.78 23.91
N PRO A 340 5.28 -61.20 25.01
CA PRO A 340 5.87 -59.89 25.37
C PRO A 340 7.12 -60.01 26.30
N ALA A 341 7.78 -58.91 26.62
CA ALA A 341 8.44 -58.75 27.93
C ALA A 341 8.87 -57.28 28.12
N LYS A 342 8.34 -56.71 29.02
CA LYS A 342 8.50 -56.05 30.31
C LYS A 342 9.92 -55.74 30.79
N ALA A 343 10.01 -54.53 31.34
CA ALA A 343 10.78 -54.07 32.52
C ALA A 343 12.10 -53.39 32.20
N LYS A 344 12.54 -52.33 32.85
CA LYS A 344 12.30 -51.64 34.13
C LYS A 344 13.11 -50.35 34.14
N ALA A 345 12.63 -49.40 34.85
CA ALA A 345 13.29 -48.21 35.32
C ALA A 345 14.62 -48.43 36.10
N LYS A 346 15.46 -47.36 36.08
CA LYS A 346 16.16 -46.71 37.23
C LYS A 346 16.95 -45.56 36.66
N THR A 347 16.61 -44.37 37.11
CA THR A 347 17.24 -43.50 38.14
C THR A 347 18.76 -43.69 38.27
N ASP A 348 19.48 -42.66 37.84
CA ASP A 348 20.23 -41.72 38.69
C ASP A 348 20.45 -40.41 37.93
#